data_1be8bfb347b6892fcbf03925cf1c5f2a
#
_entry.id   1be8bfb347b6892fcbf03925cf1c5f2a
#
_cell.length_a   1.000
_cell.length_b   1.000
_cell.length_c   1.000
_cell.angle_alpha   90.00
_cell.angle_beta   90.00
_cell.angle_gamma   90.00
#
_symmetry.space_group_name_H-M   'P 1'
#
loop_
_entity.id
_entity.type
_entity.pdbx_description
1 polymer ?
#
loop_
_entity_poly.entity_id
_entity_poly.type
_entity_poly.pdbx_seq_one_letter_code
_entity_poly.pdbx_strand_id
1 'polypeptide(L)'
;MRRMIEDELIANGIYPNLIGFEYVCIIVEYIIGSDRVIKIMKLYELVADIKNTTTEAVERSIRTIVSKYNRGSDKKLCNSEFIYTLAWKIKGRYMKDE
;
A
#
# COMPACT_ATOMS: atom_id res chain seq x y z
N MET A 1 -3.81 -11.25 7.85
CA MET A 1 -4.03 -9.98 7.14
C MET A 1 -2.89 -9.62 6.17
N ARG A 2 -1.65 -9.64 6.62
CA ARG A 2 -0.49 -9.33 5.77
C ARG A 2 -0.51 -10.18 4.49
N ARG A 3 -0.81 -11.47 4.62
CA ARG A 3 -0.84 -12.39 3.49
C ARG A 3 -1.86 -11.97 2.43
N MET A 4 -3.01 -11.46 2.87
CA MET A 4 -4.05 -10.99 1.93
C MET A 4 -3.53 -9.80 1.10
N ILE A 5 -2.79 -8.90 1.74
CA ILE A 5 -2.21 -7.73 1.06
C ILE A 5 -1.17 -8.20 0.04
N GLU A 6 -0.27 -9.09 0.47
CA GLU A 6 0.78 -9.63 -0.40
C GLU A 6 0.19 -10.35 -1.61
N ASP A 7 -0.81 -11.19 -1.36
CA ASP A 7 -1.45 -11.94 -2.44
C ASP A 7 -2.13 -11.02 -3.44
N GLU A 8 -2.76 -9.95 -2.97
CA GLU A 8 -3.40 -8.98 -3.87
C GLU A 8 -2.36 -8.24 -4.73
N LEU A 9 -1.24 -7.85 -4.14
CA LEU A 9 -0.17 -7.18 -4.88
C LEU A 9 0.41 -8.11 -5.95
N ILE A 10 0.68 -9.36 -5.57
CA ILE A 10 1.24 -10.36 -6.50
C ILE A 10 0.25 -10.64 -7.64
N ALA A 11 -1.04 -10.73 -7.33
CA ALA A 11 -2.08 -10.93 -8.33
C ALA A 11 -2.11 -9.80 -9.37
N ASN A 12 -1.61 -8.62 -9.01
CA ASN A 12 -1.55 -7.47 -9.91
C ASN A 12 -0.14 -7.28 -10.51
N GLY A 13 0.71 -8.29 -10.41
CA GLY A 13 2.04 -8.26 -11.04
C GLY A 13 3.10 -7.49 -10.26
N ILE A 14 2.83 -7.24 -8.98
CA ILE A 14 3.76 -6.52 -8.10
C ILE A 14 4.38 -7.52 -7.14
N TYR A 15 5.71 -7.64 -7.17
CA TYR A 15 6.41 -8.72 -6.46
C TYR A 15 7.30 -8.19 -5.33
N PRO A 16 7.63 -9.06 -4.36
CA PRO A 16 8.38 -8.66 -3.15
C PRO A 16 9.81 -8.14 -3.38
N ASN A 17 10.36 -8.30 -4.58
CA ASN A 17 11.70 -7.78 -4.90
C ASN A 17 11.75 -6.25 -4.96
N LEU A 18 10.60 -5.59 -5.00
CA LEU A 18 10.54 -4.12 -5.00
C LEU A 18 10.48 -3.61 -3.57
N ILE A 19 11.28 -2.59 -3.26
CA ILE A 19 11.32 -1.99 -1.93
C ILE A 19 9.94 -1.51 -1.50
N GLY A 20 9.20 -0.90 -2.43
CA GLY A 20 7.86 -0.38 -2.14
C GLY A 20 6.83 -1.44 -1.75
N PHE A 21 7.07 -2.71 -2.09
CA PHE A 21 6.16 -3.80 -1.73
C PHE A 21 5.95 -3.85 -0.22
N GLU A 22 7.06 -3.87 0.53
CA GLU A 22 7.01 -3.89 2.00
C GLU A 22 6.37 -2.62 2.55
N TYR A 23 6.69 -1.47 1.95
CA TYR A 23 6.14 -0.19 2.38
C TYR A 23 4.62 -0.15 2.24
N VAL A 24 4.11 -0.63 1.12
CA VAL A 24 2.66 -0.69 0.90
C VAL A 24 2.01 -1.63 1.92
N CYS A 25 2.63 -2.77 2.19
CA CYS A 25 2.09 -3.72 3.18
C CYS A 25 1.99 -3.08 4.57
N ILE A 26 3.03 -2.37 5.00
CA ILE A 26 3.04 -1.70 6.31
C ILE A 26 1.91 -0.67 6.38
N ILE A 27 1.79 0.15 5.35
CA ILE A 27 0.80 1.23 5.32
C ILE A 27 -0.62 0.66 5.34
N VAL A 28 -0.88 -0.34 4.51
CA VAL A 28 -2.22 -0.91 4.41
C VAL A 28 -2.62 -1.59 5.72
N GLU A 29 -1.69 -2.34 6.34
CA GLU A 29 -1.95 -2.93 7.65
C GLU A 29 -2.30 -1.87 8.68
N TYR A 30 -1.56 -0.75 8.66
CA TYR A 30 -1.78 0.34 9.61
C TYR A 30 -3.16 0.97 9.40
N ILE A 31 -3.54 1.21 8.14
CA ILE A 31 -4.85 1.79 7.83
C ILE A 31 -5.96 0.88 8.32
N ILE A 32 -5.86 -0.42 8.04
CA ILE A 32 -6.91 -1.38 8.42
C ILE A 32 -7.02 -1.50 9.93
N GLY A 33 -5.90 -1.43 10.64
CA GLY A 33 -5.90 -1.50 12.10
C GLY A 33 -6.32 -0.22 12.80
N SER A 34 -6.48 0.87 12.04
CA SER A 34 -6.85 2.17 12.58
C SER A 34 -8.34 2.42 12.36
N ASP A 35 -9.00 3.05 13.32
CA ASP A 35 -10.39 3.46 13.18
C ASP A 35 -10.55 4.92 12.75
N ARG A 36 -9.44 5.54 12.31
CA ARG A 36 -9.43 6.92 11.82
C ARG A 36 -8.92 7.00 10.39
N VAL A 37 -9.33 8.08 9.71
CA VAL A 37 -8.74 8.43 8.41
C VAL A 37 -7.39 9.08 8.66
N ILE A 38 -6.35 8.56 8.05
CA ILE A 38 -4.98 9.04 8.21
C ILE A 38 -4.50 9.60 6.87
N LYS A 39 -3.95 10.81 6.91
CA LYS A 39 -3.42 11.45 5.70
C LYS A 39 -2.20 10.71 5.19
N ILE A 40 -2.06 10.65 3.88
CA ILE A 40 -0.99 9.90 3.22
C ILE A 40 0.41 10.33 3.69
N MET A 41 0.61 11.61 3.95
CA MET A 41 1.92 12.10 4.40
C MET A 41 2.30 11.53 5.76
N LYS A 42 1.33 11.35 6.65
CA LYS A 42 1.57 10.73 7.95
C LYS A 42 1.94 9.26 7.81
N LEU A 43 1.35 8.58 6.84
CA LEU A 43 1.68 7.19 6.54
C LEU A 43 3.10 7.07 5.99
N TYR A 44 3.52 8.00 5.15
CA TYR A 44 4.91 8.04 4.67
C TYR A 44 5.89 8.27 5.81
N GLU A 45 5.56 9.18 6.74
CA GLU A 45 6.39 9.44 7.91
C GLU A 45 6.52 8.18 8.79
N LEU A 46 5.42 7.45 8.97
CA LEU A 46 5.42 6.20 9.74
C LEU A 46 6.41 5.20 9.15
N VAL A 47 6.33 4.97 7.84
CA VAL A 47 7.21 4.03 7.16
C VAL A 47 8.66 4.51 7.22
N ALA A 48 8.88 5.81 7.02
CA ALA A 48 10.22 6.39 7.07
C ALA A 48 10.87 6.14 8.43
N ASP A 49 10.10 6.29 9.50
CA ASP A 49 10.60 6.04 10.86
C ASP A 49 10.89 4.55 11.07
N ILE A 50 9.98 3.67 10.68
CA ILE A 50 10.15 2.23 10.85
C ILE A 50 11.36 1.71 10.07
N LYS A 51 11.56 2.21 8.86
CA LYS A 51 12.60 1.72 7.96
C LYS A 51 13.86 2.56 7.96
N ASN A 52 13.92 3.59 8.81
CA ASN A 52 15.07 4.48 8.93
C ASN A 52 15.46 5.07 7.56
N THR A 53 14.49 5.66 6.89
CA THR A 53 14.66 6.29 5.58
C THR A 53 13.93 7.64 5.58
N THR A 54 13.77 8.25 4.41
CA THR A 54 13.10 9.54 4.28
C THR A 54 11.71 9.40 3.69
N THR A 55 10.83 10.38 3.94
CA THR A 55 9.50 10.38 3.36
C THR A 55 9.56 10.44 1.82
N GLU A 56 10.54 11.15 1.27
CA GLU A 56 10.75 11.22 -0.17
C GLU A 56 11.10 9.87 -0.77
N ALA A 57 11.94 9.10 -0.08
CA ALA A 57 12.31 7.75 -0.52
C ALA A 57 11.11 6.81 -0.46
N VAL A 58 10.29 6.92 0.59
CA VAL A 58 9.07 6.11 0.73
C VAL A 58 8.10 6.44 -0.41
N GLU A 59 7.84 7.72 -0.63
CA GLU A 59 6.92 8.19 -1.68
C GLU A 59 7.37 7.68 -3.06
N ARG A 60 8.66 7.80 -3.35
CA ARG A 60 9.23 7.38 -4.64
C ARG A 60 9.08 5.86 -4.84
N SER A 61 9.36 5.09 -3.80
CA SER A 61 9.25 3.63 -3.86
C SER A 61 7.81 3.20 -4.10
N ILE A 62 6.87 3.86 -3.45
CA ILE A 62 5.44 3.57 -3.65
C ILE A 62 5.00 4.00 -5.04
N ARG A 63 5.50 5.13 -5.54
CA ARG A 63 5.20 5.59 -6.90
C ARG A 63 5.60 4.55 -7.94
N THR A 64 6.74 3.86 -7.72
CA THR A 64 7.17 2.78 -8.59
C THR A 64 6.16 1.64 -8.60
N ILE A 65 5.63 1.27 -7.43
CA ILE A 65 4.58 0.25 -7.31
C ILE A 65 3.34 0.66 -8.10
N VAL A 66 2.89 1.90 -7.89
CA VAL A 66 1.69 2.43 -8.54
C VAL A 66 1.86 2.49 -10.06
N SER A 67 3.05 2.86 -10.51
CA SER A 67 3.36 2.86 -11.96
C SER A 67 3.20 1.48 -12.56
N LYS A 68 3.69 0.45 -11.87
CA LYS A 68 3.53 -0.92 -12.35
C LYS A 68 2.07 -1.34 -12.41
N TYR A 69 1.32 -1.02 -11.38
CA TYR A 69 -0.10 -1.30 -11.34
C TYR A 69 -0.83 -0.62 -12.50
N ASN A 70 -0.52 0.66 -12.73
CA ASN A 70 -1.19 1.46 -13.75
C ASN A 70 -0.93 0.96 -15.17
N ARG A 71 0.22 0.31 -15.42
CA ARG A 71 0.50 -0.24 -16.75
C ARG A 71 -0.47 -1.35 -17.14
N GLY A 72 -0.98 -2.09 -16.17
CA GLY A 72 -1.90 -3.18 -16.43
C GLY A 72 -3.37 -2.80 -16.22
N SER A 73 -3.65 -1.50 -16.07
CA SER A 73 -5.00 -1.04 -15.75
C SER A 73 -5.45 0.07 -16.70
N ASP A 74 -6.72 0.09 -17.01
CA ASP A 74 -7.32 1.16 -17.82
C ASP A 74 -7.40 2.46 -17.04
N LYS A 75 -7.53 2.38 -15.73
CA LYS A 75 -7.65 3.55 -14.87
C LYS A 75 -6.33 3.83 -14.18
N LYS A 76 -5.83 5.06 -14.31
CA LYS A 76 -4.58 5.46 -13.67
C LYS A 76 -4.88 6.05 -12.30
N LEU A 77 -4.21 5.51 -11.29
CA LEU A 77 -4.36 5.95 -9.91
C LEU A 77 -3.10 6.70 -9.46
N CYS A 78 -3.27 7.65 -8.54
CA CYS A 78 -2.14 8.23 -7.83
C CYS A 78 -1.84 7.38 -6.59
N ASN A 79 -0.76 7.71 -5.88
CA ASN A 79 -0.33 6.92 -4.72
C ASN A 79 -1.41 6.77 -3.67
N SER A 80 -2.04 7.87 -3.28
CA SER A 80 -3.05 7.82 -2.24
C SER A 80 -4.28 7.02 -2.67
N GLU A 81 -4.73 7.23 -3.91
CA GLU A 81 -5.86 6.47 -4.45
C GLU A 81 -5.58 4.98 -4.44
N PHE A 82 -4.39 4.58 -4.87
CA PHE A 82 -4.00 3.18 -4.90
C PHE A 82 -4.02 2.58 -3.49
N ILE A 83 -3.38 3.26 -2.54
CA ILE A 83 -3.26 2.78 -1.16
C ILE A 83 -4.62 2.66 -0.48
N TYR A 84 -5.45 3.70 -0.58
CA TYR A 84 -6.75 3.67 0.09
C TYR A 84 -7.71 2.68 -0.56
N THR A 85 -7.66 2.55 -1.88
CA THR A 85 -8.48 1.56 -2.60
C THR A 85 -8.06 0.13 -2.20
N LEU A 86 -6.76 -0.12 -2.14
CA LEU A 86 -6.23 -1.42 -1.72
C LEU A 86 -6.64 -1.73 -0.28
N ALA A 87 -6.49 -0.77 0.61
CA ALA A 87 -6.88 -0.94 2.01
C ALA A 87 -8.37 -1.25 2.14
N TRP A 88 -9.20 -0.53 1.40
CA TRP A 88 -10.65 -0.74 1.41
C TRP A 88 -11.00 -2.14 0.93
N LYS A 89 -10.36 -2.58 -0.15
CA LYS A 89 -10.60 -3.90 -0.74
C LYS A 89 -10.22 -5.02 0.23
N ILE A 90 -9.03 -4.90 0.85
CA ILE A 90 -8.54 -5.91 1.80
C ILE A 90 -9.40 -5.93 3.05
N LYS A 91 -9.77 -4.77 3.57
CA LYS A 91 -10.63 -4.68 4.75
C LYS A 91 -11.97 -5.36 4.51
N GLY A 92 -12.54 -5.17 3.32
CA GLY A 92 -13.80 -5.81 2.95
C GLY A 92 -13.70 -7.33 2.98
N ARG A 93 -12.61 -7.88 2.44
CA ARG A 93 -12.38 -9.33 2.45
C ARG A 93 -12.18 -9.85 3.87
N TYR A 94 -11.36 -9.15 4.64
CA TYR A 94 -11.04 -9.55 6.02
C TYR A 94 -12.30 -9.59 6.89
N MET A 95 -13.12 -8.55 6.80
CA MET A 95 -14.37 -8.48 7.56
C MET A 95 -15.40 -9.52 7.12
N LYS A 96 -15.35 -9.90 5.85
CA LYS A 96 -16.28 -10.86 5.27
C LYS A 96 -16.02 -12.28 5.77
N ASP A 97 -14.76 -12.59 6.09
CA ASP A 97 -14.34 -13.91 6.55
C ASP A 97 -14.64 -14.13 8.03
N GLU A 98 -15.11 -13.14 8.71
CA GLU A 98 -15.56 -13.25 10.09
C GLU A 98 -17.05 -13.59 10.12
#